data_6ac79dc2b448a077fdbd5cd7b0e2796f
#
_entry.id   6ac79dc2b448a077fdbd5cd7b0e2796f
#
_cell.length_a   1.000
_cell.length_b   1.000
_cell.length_c   1.000
_cell.angle_alpha   90.00
_cell.angle_beta   90.00
_cell.angle_gamma   90.00
#
_symmetry.space_group_name_H-M   'P 1'
#
loop_
_entity.id
_entity.type
_entity.pdbx_description
1 polymer ?
#
loop_
_entity_poly.entity_id
_entity_poly.type
_entity_poly.pdbx_seq_one_letter_code
_entity_poly.pdbx_strand_id
1 'polypeptide(L)'
;MATSIRSDGAGHLPKQGGHTEPGPPPDLPTQRRGTTPQMRGRYPDYDVLATTAHWDPLTRGVVLDRVANVPPIRFFDETQTLTLRAFCHVVTGQDSEPRIPVLEMVDAKLHGGRLDGFRYHDMPADPETWRRVAANLDASALEAGCEQGFAAAGSELQHELVERFSKGELEWDDLPVKRAWAVVMRLVLAAFYSHPWAWNEIGFGGPAYPRGFARLGPGQREHWESPPEFALGEGGPRADVKERGVE
;
A
#
# COMPACT_ATOMS: atom_id res chain seq x y z
N MET A 1 -31.82 51.94 -36.08
CA MET A 1 -32.55 51.03 -35.17
C MET A 1 -31.53 50.08 -34.58
N ALA A 2 -31.10 50.31 -33.33
CA ALA A 2 -30.15 49.50 -32.64
C ALA A 2 -30.92 48.66 -31.62
N THR A 3 -30.90 47.35 -31.78
CA THR A 3 -31.57 46.40 -30.89
C THR A 3 -30.63 46.05 -29.75
N SER A 4 -31.00 46.48 -28.55
CA SER A 4 -30.33 46.15 -27.29
C SER A 4 -30.58 44.69 -26.94
N ILE A 5 -29.52 43.89 -26.81
CA ILE A 5 -29.57 42.54 -26.24
C ILE A 5 -29.38 42.66 -24.74
N ARG A 6 -30.42 42.40 -23.98
CA ARG A 6 -30.36 42.26 -22.52
C ARG A 6 -29.68 40.92 -22.16
N SER A 7 -28.64 41.01 -21.36
CA SER A 7 -28.00 39.87 -20.73
C SER A 7 -28.71 39.57 -19.40
N ASP A 8 -29.73 38.74 -19.42
CA ASP A 8 -30.31 38.15 -18.22
C ASP A 8 -29.93 36.66 -18.17
N GLY A 9 -29.00 36.31 -17.32
CA GLY A 9 -28.56 34.93 -17.15
C GLY A 9 -27.54 34.77 -16.04
N ALA A 10 -27.80 35.36 -14.86
CA ALA A 10 -27.12 34.93 -13.67
C ALA A 10 -27.58 33.50 -13.33
N GLY A 11 -26.83 32.51 -13.83
CA GLY A 11 -27.05 31.12 -13.50
C GLY A 11 -26.97 30.92 -12.00
N HIS A 12 -28.10 30.60 -11.41
CA HIS A 12 -28.25 30.25 -10.03
C HIS A 12 -27.49 28.92 -9.82
N LEU A 13 -26.27 28.99 -9.26
CA LEU A 13 -25.57 27.81 -8.78
C LEU A 13 -26.50 27.13 -7.77
N PRO A 14 -26.73 25.81 -7.88
CA PRO A 14 -27.54 25.10 -6.92
C PRO A 14 -26.92 25.30 -5.55
N LYS A 15 -27.71 25.74 -4.58
CA LYS A 15 -27.33 25.81 -3.17
C LYS A 15 -26.84 24.40 -2.79
N GLN A 16 -25.58 24.29 -2.38
CA GLN A 16 -25.02 23.05 -1.85
C GLN A 16 -25.97 22.59 -0.74
N GLY A 17 -26.59 21.42 -0.98
CA GLY A 17 -27.45 20.77 -0.01
C GLY A 17 -26.67 20.63 1.32
N GLY A 18 -27.35 20.87 2.42
CA GLY A 18 -26.76 20.88 3.74
C GLY A 18 -25.84 19.66 3.93
N HIS A 19 -24.58 19.92 4.23
CA HIS A 19 -23.64 18.91 4.64
C HIS A 19 -24.16 18.32 5.95
N THR A 20 -24.91 17.24 5.88
CA THR A 20 -25.01 16.32 7.01
C THR A 20 -23.59 15.87 7.28
N GLU A 21 -23.03 16.22 8.44
CA GLU A 21 -21.75 15.65 8.85
C GLU A 21 -21.84 14.14 8.71
N PRO A 22 -20.92 13.51 7.98
CA PRO A 22 -20.93 12.06 7.87
C PRO A 22 -20.80 11.50 9.28
N GLY A 23 -21.67 10.56 9.63
CA GLY A 23 -21.60 9.86 10.90
C GLY A 23 -20.20 9.25 11.14
N PRO A 24 -19.90 8.87 12.37
CA PRO A 24 -18.63 8.26 12.68
C PRO A 24 -18.35 7.12 11.70
N PRO A 25 -17.08 6.88 11.33
CA PRO A 25 -16.73 5.73 10.51
C PRO A 25 -17.23 4.45 11.19
N PRO A 26 -17.62 3.42 10.42
CA PRO A 26 -17.99 2.14 10.99
C PRO A 26 -16.86 1.64 11.91
N ASP A 27 -17.19 0.74 12.84
CA ASP A 27 -16.21 0.10 13.70
C ASP A 27 -15.19 -0.66 12.82
N LEU A 28 -14.03 -0.07 12.63
CA LEU A 28 -12.99 -0.56 11.76
C LEU A 28 -11.85 -1.15 12.58
N PRO A 29 -11.15 -2.17 12.06
CA PRO A 29 -9.91 -2.64 12.68
C PRO A 29 -8.94 -1.48 12.92
N THR A 30 -8.37 -1.42 14.12
CA THR A 30 -7.45 -0.34 14.52
C THR A 30 -6.03 -0.69 14.10
N GLN A 31 -5.40 0.24 13.39
CA GLN A 31 -3.99 0.12 13.03
C GLN A 31 -3.10 0.14 14.27
N ARG A 32 -2.12 -0.77 14.29
CA ARG A 32 -0.98 -0.70 15.22
C ARG A 32 0.11 0.15 14.58
N ARG A 33 0.41 1.30 15.17
CA ARG A 33 1.44 2.22 14.65
C ARG A 33 2.84 1.62 14.77
N GLY A 34 3.69 1.93 13.78
CA GLY A 34 5.06 1.46 13.75
C GLY A 34 5.19 -0.05 13.54
N THR A 35 4.26 -0.65 12.82
CA THR A 35 4.29 -2.09 12.49
C THR A 35 5.38 -2.46 11.50
N THR A 36 5.95 -1.48 10.80
CA THR A 36 7.06 -1.71 9.88
C THR A 36 8.36 -1.14 10.44
N PRO A 37 9.48 -1.86 10.35
CA PRO A 37 10.77 -1.40 10.88
C PRO A 37 11.24 -0.08 10.27
N GLN A 38 10.86 0.19 9.02
CA GLN A 38 11.28 1.37 8.27
C GLN A 38 10.52 2.63 8.68
N MET A 39 9.31 2.49 9.19
CA MET A 39 8.38 3.62 9.37
C MET A 39 8.10 3.97 10.82
N ARG A 40 8.41 3.16 11.76
CA ARG A 40 8.42 3.34 13.23
C ARG A 40 7.57 4.49 13.79
N GLY A 41 6.39 4.72 13.21
CA GLY A 41 5.47 5.78 13.68
C GLY A 41 5.98 7.19 13.41
N ARG A 42 6.53 7.48 12.25
CA ARG A 42 6.97 8.84 11.85
C ARG A 42 5.88 9.89 11.98
N TYR A 43 4.63 9.46 11.87
CA TYR A 43 3.44 10.29 11.98
C TYR A 43 2.47 9.70 13.02
N PRO A 44 2.87 9.62 14.31
CA PRO A 44 2.12 8.88 15.34
C PRO A 44 0.71 9.41 15.56
N ASP A 45 0.53 10.72 15.42
CA ASP A 45 -0.74 11.40 15.65
C ASP A 45 -1.55 11.63 14.37
N TYR A 46 -1.05 11.16 13.23
CA TYR A 46 -1.74 11.32 11.97
C TYR A 46 -2.56 10.08 11.62
N ASP A 47 -3.84 10.26 11.35
CA ASP A 47 -4.72 9.22 10.81
C ASP A 47 -5.49 9.75 9.60
N VAL A 48 -5.17 9.21 8.43
CA VAL A 48 -5.85 9.57 7.18
C VAL A 48 -7.35 9.28 7.23
N LEU A 49 -7.78 8.29 8.00
CA LEU A 49 -9.19 7.95 8.13
C LEU A 49 -9.99 9.03 8.89
N ALA A 50 -9.34 9.86 9.70
CA ALA A 50 -9.98 11.04 10.30
C ALA A 50 -10.43 12.06 9.23
N THR A 51 -9.90 11.99 8.01
CA THR A 51 -10.26 12.89 6.90
C THR A 51 -11.37 12.36 5.99
N THR A 52 -11.95 11.21 6.28
CA THR A 52 -12.97 10.54 5.44
C THR A 52 -14.22 11.38 5.19
N ALA A 53 -14.55 12.31 6.10
CA ALA A 53 -15.65 13.25 5.95
C ALA A 53 -15.50 14.19 4.73
N HIS A 54 -14.26 14.41 4.28
CA HIS A 54 -13.95 15.29 3.17
C HIS A 54 -13.88 14.58 1.81
N TRP A 55 -14.07 13.27 1.77
CA TRP A 55 -14.10 12.49 0.53
C TRP A 55 -15.53 12.37 0.01
N ASP A 56 -15.66 12.25 -1.32
CA ASP A 56 -16.94 11.89 -1.91
C ASP A 56 -17.36 10.47 -1.48
N PRO A 57 -18.66 10.15 -1.53
CA PRO A 57 -19.17 8.86 -1.05
C PRO A 57 -18.54 7.63 -1.72
N LEU A 58 -18.21 7.73 -3.02
CA LEU A 58 -17.60 6.63 -3.77
C LEU A 58 -16.16 6.38 -3.31
N THR A 59 -15.36 7.43 -3.26
CA THR A 59 -13.97 7.38 -2.77
C THR A 59 -13.93 6.87 -1.34
N ARG A 60 -14.80 7.40 -0.47
CA ARG A 60 -14.91 6.96 0.92
C ARG A 60 -15.23 5.46 1.00
N GLY A 61 -16.21 4.99 0.24
CA GLY A 61 -16.59 3.57 0.20
C GLY A 61 -15.43 2.68 -0.20
N VAL A 62 -14.72 3.00 -1.27
CA VAL A 62 -13.56 2.23 -1.76
C VAL A 62 -12.43 2.18 -0.74
N VAL A 63 -12.14 3.28 -0.07
CA VAL A 63 -11.03 3.34 0.90
C VAL A 63 -11.38 2.59 2.19
N LEU A 64 -12.59 2.78 2.72
CA LEU A 64 -13.03 2.09 3.93
C LEU A 64 -13.16 0.57 3.71
N ASP A 65 -13.59 0.15 2.52
CA ASP A 65 -13.69 -1.27 2.15
C ASP A 65 -12.35 -2.00 2.27
N ARG A 66 -11.24 -1.34 1.94
CA ARG A 66 -9.89 -1.92 2.08
C ARG A 66 -9.50 -2.22 3.52
N VAL A 67 -10.06 -1.50 4.47
CA VAL A 67 -9.82 -1.73 5.91
C VAL A 67 -10.81 -2.71 6.49
N ALA A 68 -12.09 -2.61 6.08
CA ALA A 68 -13.18 -3.42 6.64
C ALA A 68 -13.19 -4.86 6.11
N ASN A 69 -12.79 -5.05 4.84
CA ASN A 69 -12.99 -6.31 4.13
C ASN A 69 -11.67 -6.90 3.63
N VAL A 70 -11.26 -8.00 4.23
CA VAL A 70 -10.13 -8.81 3.74
C VAL A 70 -10.65 -9.76 2.66
N PRO A 71 -10.16 -9.67 1.40
CA PRO A 71 -10.56 -10.59 0.36
C PRO A 71 -10.20 -12.04 0.71
N PRO A 72 -11.03 -13.03 0.39
CA PRO A 72 -10.67 -14.43 0.57
C PRO A 72 -9.63 -14.87 -0.46
N ILE A 73 -8.75 -15.81 -0.07
CA ILE A 73 -7.84 -16.50 -0.99
C ILE A 73 -8.64 -17.42 -1.91
N ARG A 74 -8.43 -17.31 -3.22
CA ARG A 74 -9.14 -18.08 -4.26
C ARG A 74 -8.25 -18.51 -5.41
N PHE A 75 -7.11 -17.89 -5.58
CA PHE A 75 -6.17 -18.12 -6.67
C PHE A 75 -5.04 -19.07 -6.28
N PHE A 76 -4.48 -18.88 -5.08
CA PHE A 76 -3.40 -19.70 -4.55
C PHE A 76 -3.94 -20.91 -3.79
N ASP A 77 -3.24 -22.04 -3.88
CA ASP A 77 -3.45 -23.18 -3.01
C ASP A 77 -2.91 -22.91 -1.57
N GLU A 78 -3.07 -23.88 -0.69
CA GLU A 78 -2.69 -23.73 0.72
C GLU A 78 -1.17 -23.54 0.90
N THR A 79 -0.36 -24.35 0.22
CA THR A 79 1.11 -24.26 0.30
C THR A 79 1.61 -22.94 -0.25
N GLN A 80 1.17 -22.55 -1.44
CA GLN A 80 1.51 -21.27 -2.05
C GLN A 80 1.09 -20.10 -1.15
N THR A 81 -0.08 -20.20 -0.51
CA THR A 81 -0.60 -19.18 0.39
C THR A 81 0.30 -18.99 1.61
N LEU A 82 0.75 -20.06 2.24
CA LEU A 82 1.64 -19.99 3.40
C LEU A 82 2.97 -19.32 3.03
N THR A 83 3.59 -19.80 1.96
CA THR A 83 4.89 -19.29 1.48
C THR A 83 4.82 -17.83 1.07
N LEU A 84 3.83 -17.46 0.23
CA LEU A 84 3.69 -16.11 -0.27
C LEU A 84 3.22 -15.12 0.81
N ARG A 85 2.46 -15.57 1.81
CA ARG A 85 2.09 -14.73 2.95
C ARG A 85 3.33 -14.39 3.80
N ALA A 86 4.16 -15.38 4.10
CA ALA A 86 5.42 -15.15 4.78
C ALA A 86 6.34 -14.20 3.98
N PHE A 87 6.46 -14.42 2.67
CA PHE A 87 7.18 -13.53 1.77
C PHE A 87 6.65 -12.09 1.83
N CYS A 88 5.33 -11.89 1.69
CA CYS A 88 4.73 -10.56 1.78
C CYS A 88 5.00 -9.88 3.12
N HIS A 89 4.96 -10.61 4.23
CA HIS A 89 5.27 -10.05 5.55
C HIS A 89 6.72 -9.57 5.65
N VAL A 90 7.67 -10.38 5.17
CA VAL A 90 9.10 -10.01 5.17
C VAL A 90 9.35 -8.77 4.34
N VAL A 91 8.88 -8.73 3.08
CA VAL A 91 9.18 -7.61 2.16
C VAL A 91 8.48 -6.30 2.55
N THR A 92 7.39 -6.38 3.30
CA THR A 92 6.67 -5.19 3.80
C THR A 92 6.99 -4.87 5.27
N GLY A 93 7.87 -5.65 5.91
CA GLY A 93 8.30 -5.44 7.29
C GLY A 93 7.17 -5.58 8.32
N GLN A 94 6.15 -6.38 8.04
CA GLN A 94 5.01 -6.59 8.91
C GLN A 94 5.22 -7.78 9.84
N ASP A 95 5.89 -7.56 10.96
CA ASP A 95 6.28 -8.59 11.93
C ASP A 95 5.18 -8.99 12.93
N SER A 96 4.13 -8.20 13.07
CA SER A 96 3.08 -8.39 14.07
C SER A 96 1.69 -7.95 13.60
N GLU A 97 0.65 -8.55 14.21
CA GLU A 97 -0.74 -8.17 13.97
C GLU A 97 -1.13 -6.84 14.64
N PRO A 98 -2.10 -6.10 14.07
CA PRO A 98 -2.78 -6.34 12.81
C PRO A 98 -1.92 -5.98 11.60
N ARG A 99 -2.04 -6.76 10.51
CA ARG A 99 -1.28 -6.57 9.27
C ARG A 99 -2.17 -6.09 8.12
N ILE A 100 -1.56 -5.38 7.18
CA ILE A 100 -2.19 -5.11 5.89
C ILE A 100 -2.27 -6.44 5.12
N PRO A 101 -3.44 -6.85 4.61
CA PRO A 101 -3.64 -8.15 3.97
C PRO A 101 -3.12 -8.17 2.53
N VAL A 102 -1.80 -8.00 2.37
CA VAL A 102 -1.14 -7.82 1.05
C VAL A 102 -1.39 -9.00 0.13
N LEU A 103 -1.20 -10.23 0.64
CA LEU A 103 -1.39 -11.43 -0.19
C LEU A 103 -2.83 -11.58 -0.64
N GLU A 104 -3.79 -11.35 0.24
CA GLU A 104 -5.22 -11.45 -0.05
C GLU A 104 -5.63 -10.45 -1.15
N MET A 105 -5.08 -9.24 -1.11
CA MET A 105 -5.30 -8.23 -2.15
C MET A 105 -4.67 -8.61 -3.49
N VAL A 106 -3.47 -9.19 -3.47
CA VAL A 106 -2.80 -9.73 -4.66
C VAL A 106 -3.58 -10.90 -5.24
N ASP A 107 -3.99 -11.86 -4.39
CA ASP A 107 -4.81 -13.01 -4.78
C ASP A 107 -6.09 -12.57 -5.50
N ALA A 108 -6.82 -11.63 -4.93
CA ALA A 108 -8.03 -11.09 -5.51
C ALA A 108 -7.80 -10.43 -6.88
N LYS A 109 -6.65 -9.77 -7.08
CA LYS A 109 -6.27 -9.18 -8.38
C LYS A 109 -5.96 -10.26 -9.41
N LEU A 110 -5.18 -11.27 -9.04
CA LEU A 110 -4.81 -12.38 -9.91
C LEU A 110 -6.02 -13.25 -10.26
N HIS A 111 -6.86 -13.60 -9.28
CA HIS A 111 -8.09 -14.34 -9.49
C HIS A 111 -9.05 -13.61 -10.43
N GLY A 112 -9.17 -12.30 -10.28
CA GLY A 112 -10.03 -11.47 -11.13
C GLY A 112 -9.46 -11.16 -12.52
N GLY A 113 -8.26 -11.63 -12.85
CA GLY A 113 -7.61 -11.37 -14.15
C GLY A 113 -7.31 -9.90 -14.42
N ARG A 114 -7.30 -9.05 -13.40
CA ARG A 114 -7.07 -7.60 -13.52
C ARG A 114 -5.58 -7.27 -13.53
N LEU A 115 -4.91 -7.67 -14.60
CA LEU A 115 -3.47 -7.49 -14.78
C LEU A 115 -3.16 -6.18 -15.51
N ASP A 116 -1.93 -5.69 -15.37
CA ASP A 116 -1.52 -4.39 -15.90
C ASP A 116 -1.15 -4.43 -17.40
N GLY A 117 -1.25 -5.62 -18.04
CA GLY A 117 -0.99 -5.81 -19.47
C GLY A 117 0.49 -5.82 -19.88
N PHE A 118 1.41 -5.38 -19.01
CA PHE A 118 2.85 -5.43 -19.29
C PHE A 118 3.44 -6.77 -18.87
N ARG A 119 4.26 -7.35 -19.76
CA ARG A 119 5.02 -8.58 -19.50
C ARG A 119 6.38 -8.52 -20.19
N TYR A 120 7.41 -8.94 -19.49
CA TYR A 120 8.73 -9.17 -20.10
C TYR A 120 8.62 -10.35 -21.07
N HIS A 121 9.30 -10.28 -22.21
CA HIS A 121 9.22 -11.28 -23.29
C HIS A 121 9.69 -12.68 -22.87
N ASP A 122 10.57 -12.78 -21.90
CA ASP A 122 11.17 -14.01 -21.37
C ASP A 122 10.59 -14.41 -20.01
N MET A 123 9.47 -13.82 -19.60
CA MET A 123 8.76 -14.17 -18.38
C MET A 123 7.43 -14.85 -18.70
N PRO A 124 6.99 -15.81 -17.89
CA PRO A 124 5.62 -16.30 -17.93
C PRO A 124 4.64 -15.17 -17.55
N ALA A 125 3.34 -15.41 -17.72
CA ALA A 125 2.31 -14.49 -17.25
C ALA A 125 2.38 -14.32 -15.72
N ASP A 126 1.94 -13.17 -15.22
CA ASP A 126 2.00 -12.85 -13.78
C ASP A 126 1.44 -13.97 -12.87
N PRO A 127 0.26 -14.59 -13.19
CA PRO A 127 -0.26 -15.69 -12.37
C PRO A 127 0.70 -16.88 -12.27
N GLU A 128 1.33 -17.23 -13.35
CA GLU A 128 2.31 -18.33 -13.39
C GLU A 128 3.62 -17.94 -12.72
N THR A 129 4.08 -16.70 -12.90
CA THR A 129 5.26 -16.17 -12.20
C THR A 129 5.09 -16.30 -10.70
N TRP A 130 3.94 -15.90 -10.15
CA TRP A 130 3.67 -15.98 -8.73
C TRP A 130 3.70 -17.42 -8.18
N ARG A 131 3.13 -18.39 -8.91
CA ARG A 131 3.17 -19.80 -8.52
C ARG A 131 4.59 -20.36 -8.51
N ARG A 132 5.38 -20.02 -9.53
CA ARG A 132 6.80 -20.45 -9.60
C ARG A 132 7.63 -19.79 -8.52
N VAL A 133 7.41 -18.51 -8.21
CA VAL A 133 8.11 -17.85 -7.09
C VAL A 133 7.81 -18.56 -5.76
N ALA A 134 6.56 -18.97 -5.51
CA ALA A 134 6.23 -19.74 -4.31
C ALA A 134 7.01 -21.06 -4.25
N ALA A 135 6.98 -21.85 -5.32
CA ALA A 135 7.67 -23.12 -5.39
C ALA A 135 9.20 -22.98 -5.25
N ASN A 136 9.78 -21.97 -5.90
CA ASN A 136 11.22 -21.72 -5.84
C ASN A 136 11.70 -21.19 -4.48
N LEU A 137 10.89 -20.38 -3.77
CA LEU A 137 11.20 -19.96 -2.40
C LEU A 137 11.18 -21.15 -1.45
N ASP A 138 10.22 -22.06 -1.58
CA ASP A 138 10.18 -23.29 -0.79
C ASP A 138 11.38 -24.20 -1.11
N ALA A 139 11.72 -24.37 -2.37
CA ALA A 139 12.89 -25.15 -2.79
C ALA A 139 14.20 -24.54 -2.21
N SER A 140 14.37 -23.22 -2.29
CA SER A 140 15.52 -22.51 -1.73
C SER A 140 15.62 -22.68 -0.22
N ALA A 141 14.48 -22.71 0.50
CA ALA A 141 14.48 -22.97 1.94
C ALA A 141 14.82 -24.42 2.28
N LEU A 142 14.35 -25.38 1.48
CA LEU A 142 14.73 -26.81 1.61
C LEU A 142 16.22 -27.01 1.40
N GLU A 143 16.81 -26.39 0.37
CA GLU A 143 18.25 -26.43 0.10
C GLU A 143 19.08 -25.83 1.24
N ALA A 144 18.53 -24.80 1.91
CA ALA A 144 19.12 -24.19 3.09
C ALA A 144 18.90 -24.99 4.39
N GLY A 145 18.30 -26.18 4.31
CA GLY A 145 18.10 -27.10 5.43
C GLY A 145 16.78 -26.92 6.21
N CYS A 146 15.84 -26.13 5.72
CA CYS A 146 14.51 -26.02 6.33
C CYS A 146 13.55 -27.04 5.69
N GLU A 147 13.36 -28.20 6.31
CA GLU A 147 12.56 -29.32 5.75
C GLU A 147 11.09 -29.00 5.49
N GLN A 148 10.56 -27.93 6.07
CA GLN A 148 9.14 -27.56 5.97
C GLN A 148 8.89 -26.36 5.01
N GLY A 149 9.89 -25.95 4.23
CA GLY A 149 9.79 -24.87 3.27
C GLY A 149 9.93 -23.47 3.88
N PHE A 150 9.76 -22.47 3.02
CA PHE A 150 10.05 -21.05 3.36
C PHE A 150 9.17 -20.51 4.50
N ALA A 151 7.87 -20.86 4.51
CA ALA A 151 6.94 -20.34 5.52
C ALA A 151 7.31 -20.78 6.95
N ALA A 152 7.90 -21.95 7.10
CA ALA A 152 8.34 -22.51 8.39
C ALA A 152 9.76 -22.13 8.78
N ALA A 153 10.50 -21.51 7.86
CA ALA A 153 11.87 -21.07 8.11
C ALA A 153 11.90 -19.98 9.20
N GLY A 154 12.96 -19.98 10.00
CA GLY A 154 13.20 -18.92 10.96
C GLY A 154 13.34 -17.55 10.28
N SER A 155 13.01 -16.49 11.02
CA SER A 155 13.02 -15.11 10.49
C SER A 155 14.35 -14.74 9.82
N GLU A 156 15.48 -15.16 10.36
CA GLU A 156 16.81 -14.88 9.78
C GLU A 156 16.95 -15.48 8.38
N LEU A 157 16.61 -16.77 8.21
CA LEU A 157 16.67 -17.43 6.90
C LEU A 157 15.66 -16.83 5.91
N GLN A 158 14.45 -16.49 6.37
CA GLN A 158 13.47 -15.81 5.53
C GLN A 158 14.02 -14.47 4.99
N HIS A 159 14.62 -13.65 5.84
CA HIS A 159 15.21 -12.37 5.44
C HIS A 159 16.40 -12.59 4.49
N GLU A 160 17.28 -13.55 4.76
CA GLU A 160 18.40 -13.88 3.87
C GLU A 160 17.91 -14.27 2.47
N LEU A 161 16.97 -15.22 2.38
CA LEU A 161 16.45 -15.66 1.09
C LEU A 161 15.75 -14.53 0.33
N VAL A 162 14.98 -13.69 1.01
CA VAL A 162 14.34 -12.52 0.40
C VAL A 162 15.37 -11.50 -0.07
N GLU A 163 16.43 -11.27 0.70
CA GLU A 163 17.52 -10.38 0.32
C GLU A 163 18.25 -10.89 -0.94
N ARG A 164 18.60 -12.18 -0.96
CA ARG A 164 19.21 -12.83 -2.13
C ARG A 164 18.28 -12.79 -3.35
N PHE A 165 16.98 -13.01 -3.17
CA PHE A 165 15.99 -12.85 -4.22
C PHE A 165 15.98 -11.43 -4.77
N SER A 166 15.99 -10.42 -3.91
CA SER A 166 15.99 -8.99 -4.31
C SER A 166 17.22 -8.61 -5.12
N LYS A 167 18.37 -9.17 -4.79
CA LYS A 167 19.65 -8.96 -5.49
C LYS A 167 19.77 -9.80 -6.77
N GLY A 168 18.89 -10.80 -6.94
CA GLY A 168 18.96 -11.77 -8.05
C GLY A 168 20.11 -12.76 -7.91
N GLU A 169 20.40 -13.16 -6.67
CA GLU A 169 21.49 -14.07 -6.27
C GLU A 169 20.99 -15.50 -6.00
N LEU A 170 19.68 -15.74 -6.11
CA LEU A 170 19.13 -17.09 -6.11
C LEU A 170 19.29 -17.71 -7.50
N GLU A 171 19.47 -19.05 -7.54
CA GLU A 171 19.61 -19.81 -8.78
C GLU A 171 18.32 -20.58 -9.03
N TRP A 172 17.47 -20.07 -9.93
CA TRP A 172 16.23 -20.69 -10.37
C TRP A 172 16.28 -20.96 -11.86
N ASP A 173 16.21 -22.24 -12.24
CA ASP A 173 16.35 -22.66 -13.63
C ASP A 173 15.17 -22.23 -14.52
N ASP A 174 14.00 -22.02 -13.92
CA ASP A 174 12.74 -21.80 -14.63
C ASP A 174 12.27 -20.35 -14.66
N LEU A 175 12.99 -19.44 -13.96
CA LEU A 175 12.66 -18.01 -13.87
C LEU A 175 13.90 -17.11 -13.84
N PRO A 176 13.95 -16.04 -14.65
CA PRO A 176 14.92 -14.96 -14.48
C PRO A 176 14.67 -14.21 -13.16
N VAL A 177 15.47 -14.50 -12.12
CA VAL A 177 15.23 -14.11 -10.72
C VAL A 177 14.98 -12.60 -10.54
N LYS A 178 15.83 -11.74 -11.14
CA LYS A 178 15.65 -10.27 -11.05
C LYS A 178 14.33 -9.79 -11.65
N ARG A 179 13.86 -10.44 -12.72
CA ARG A 179 12.57 -10.09 -13.35
C ARG A 179 11.40 -10.64 -12.54
N ALA A 180 11.54 -11.84 -12.01
CA ALA A 180 10.55 -12.40 -11.08
C ALA A 180 10.36 -11.48 -9.87
N TRP A 181 11.45 -10.98 -9.26
CA TRP A 181 11.39 -9.97 -8.21
C TRP A 181 10.60 -8.74 -8.64
N ALA A 182 10.92 -8.14 -9.79
CA ALA A 182 10.23 -6.96 -10.28
C ALA A 182 8.72 -7.19 -10.49
N VAL A 183 8.34 -8.38 -11.00
CA VAL A 183 6.93 -8.75 -11.21
C VAL A 183 6.18 -8.87 -9.90
N VAL A 184 6.72 -9.62 -8.91
CA VAL A 184 6.00 -9.82 -7.65
C VAL A 184 5.97 -8.53 -6.82
N MET A 185 7.08 -7.79 -6.75
CA MET A 185 7.13 -6.55 -5.97
C MET A 185 6.20 -5.47 -6.50
N ARG A 186 5.96 -5.40 -7.81
CA ARG A 186 4.98 -4.48 -8.38
C ARG A 186 3.59 -4.67 -7.75
N LEU A 187 3.11 -5.90 -7.63
CA LEU A 187 1.80 -6.18 -7.03
C LEU A 187 1.82 -6.04 -5.50
N VAL A 188 2.89 -6.49 -4.84
CA VAL A 188 3.05 -6.32 -3.38
C VAL A 188 2.98 -4.84 -3.00
N LEU A 189 3.78 -3.99 -3.65
CA LEU A 189 3.82 -2.57 -3.33
C LEU A 189 2.51 -1.86 -3.70
N ALA A 190 1.89 -2.24 -4.84
CA ALA A 190 0.59 -1.71 -5.21
C ALA A 190 -0.49 -2.07 -4.17
N ALA A 191 -0.49 -3.29 -3.65
CA ALA A 191 -1.42 -3.72 -2.60
C ALA A 191 -1.12 -2.98 -1.29
N PHE A 192 0.13 -3.02 -0.81
CA PHE A 192 0.53 -2.41 0.45
C PHE A 192 0.23 -0.91 0.49
N TYR A 193 0.73 -0.14 -0.49
CA TYR A 193 0.54 1.31 -0.54
C TYR A 193 -0.85 1.75 -1.02
N SER A 194 -1.74 0.83 -1.38
CA SER A 194 -3.14 1.16 -1.58
C SER A 194 -3.96 1.17 -0.28
N HIS A 195 -3.39 0.65 0.82
CA HIS A 195 -4.07 0.53 2.10
C HIS A 195 -3.88 1.77 2.97
N PRO A 196 -4.94 2.30 3.63
CA PRO A 196 -4.86 3.51 4.45
C PRO A 196 -3.82 3.43 5.59
N TRP A 197 -3.58 2.27 6.14
CA TRP A 197 -2.56 2.11 7.19
C TRP A 197 -1.14 2.39 6.67
N ALA A 198 -0.83 1.99 5.44
CA ALA A 198 0.44 2.37 4.82
C ALA A 198 0.53 3.88 4.55
N TRP A 199 -0.59 4.53 4.23
CA TRP A 199 -0.64 5.98 4.08
C TRP A 199 -0.30 6.71 5.39
N ASN A 200 -0.81 6.22 6.51
CA ASN A 200 -0.48 6.76 7.82
C ASN A 200 1.02 6.67 8.13
N GLU A 201 1.67 5.56 7.73
CA GLU A 201 3.09 5.36 7.98
C GLU A 201 3.99 6.29 7.16
N ILE A 202 3.55 6.70 5.97
CA ILE A 202 4.31 7.61 5.08
C ILE A 202 3.79 9.04 5.09
N GLY A 203 2.77 9.36 5.89
CA GLY A 203 2.19 10.70 5.96
C GLY A 203 1.39 11.11 4.71
N PHE A 204 0.92 10.14 3.90
CA PHE A 204 0.13 10.44 2.72
C PHE A 204 -1.30 10.80 3.09
N GLY A 205 -1.76 11.99 2.65
CA GLY A 205 -3.06 12.57 2.97
C GLY A 205 -4.28 11.88 2.34
N GLY A 206 -4.08 10.76 1.64
CA GLY A 206 -5.16 10.08 0.94
C GLY A 206 -5.57 10.77 -0.36
N PRO A 207 -6.70 10.34 -0.98
CA PRO A 207 -7.17 10.89 -2.25
C PRO A 207 -7.45 12.39 -2.17
N ALA A 208 -6.91 13.14 -3.13
CA ALA A 208 -7.12 14.59 -3.21
C ALA A 208 -8.55 14.96 -3.65
N TYR A 209 -9.22 14.11 -4.42
CA TYR A 209 -10.58 14.36 -4.88
C TYR A 209 -11.61 14.16 -3.74
N PRO A 210 -12.61 15.02 -3.58
CA PRO A 210 -12.87 16.25 -4.36
C PRO A 210 -12.16 17.50 -3.82
N ARG A 211 -11.32 17.38 -2.78
CA ARG A 211 -10.69 18.49 -2.06
C ARG A 211 -9.76 19.34 -2.93
N GLY A 212 -8.96 18.67 -3.78
CA GLY A 212 -7.92 19.31 -4.57
C GLY A 212 -6.75 19.83 -3.71
N PHE A 213 -5.77 20.42 -4.39
CA PHE A 213 -4.66 21.13 -3.76
C PHE A 213 -4.74 22.60 -4.15
N ALA A 214 -4.87 23.49 -3.16
CA ALA A 214 -4.91 24.94 -3.35
C ALA A 214 -3.61 25.62 -2.89
N ARG A 215 -2.88 25.01 -1.97
CA ARG A 215 -1.65 25.55 -1.37
C ARG A 215 -0.42 24.96 -2.05
N LEU A 216 0.01 25.59 -3.15
CA LEU A 216 1.08 25.09 -4.01
C LEU A 216 2.46 25.73 -3.76
N GLY A 217 2.58 26.63 -2.77
CA GLY A 217 3.85 27.28 -2.44
C GLY A 217 4.83 26.35 -1.73
N PRO A 218 6.15 26.64 -1.79
CA PRO A 218 7.14 25.88 -1.03
C PRO A 218 6.81 25.83 0.46
N GLY A 219 6.84 24.65 1.06
CA GLY A 219 6.52 24.45 2.48
C GLY A 219 5.04 24.63 2.85
N GLN A 220 4.17 24.95 1.89
CA GLN A 220 2.73 25.02 2.13
C GLN A 220 2.12 23.63 2.04
N ARG A 221 1.08 23.40 2.86
CA ARG A 221 0.32 22.15 2.92
C ARG A 221 -1.15 22.42 3.11
N GLU A 222 -1.96 21.50 2.64
CA GLU A 222 -3.38 21.52 2.96
C GLU A 222 -3.61 21.09 4.42
N HIS A 223 -4.71 21.55 4.99
CA HIS A 223 -5.05 21.25 6.42
C HIS A 223 -5.29 19.75 6.68
N TRP A 224 -5.54 18.97 5.65
CA TRP A 224 -5.78 17.53 5.71
C TRP A 224 -4.53 16.67 5.47
N GLU A 225 -3.41 17.27 5.11
CA GLU A 225 -2.13 16.59 4.96
C GLU A 225 -1.48 16.35 6.34
N SER A 226 -0.64 15.33 6.42
CA SER A 226 0.12 15.05 7.63
C SER A 226 1.03 16.22 8.00
N PRO A 227 1.35 16.43 9.30
CA PRO A 227 2.40 17.35 9.69
C PRO A 227 3.75 16.93 9.12
N PRO A 228 4.77 17.81 9.07
CA PRO A 228 6.12 17.39 8.70
C PRO A 228 6.64 16.30 9.63
N GLU A 229 7.31 15.30 9.07
CA GLU A 229 7.89 14.21 9.83
C GLU A 229 8.77 14.68 10.99
N PHE A 230 9.57 15.71 10.77
CA PHE A 230 10.47 16.28 11.79
C PHE A 230 9.77 17.09 12.89
N ALA A 231 8.46 17.38 12.76
CA ALA A 231 7.68 18.04 13.78
C ALA A 231 7.17 17.09 14.87
N LEU A 232 7.35 15.80 14.69
CA LEU A 232 6.84 14.76 15.58
C LEU A 232 7.95 14.34 16.56
N GLY A 233 8.03 14.95 17.71
CA GLY A 233 8.76 14.56 18.92
C GLY A 233 9.98 13.63 18.82
N GLU A 234 10.27 12.86 19.84
CA GLU A 234 11.42 11.94 19.92
C GLU A 234 11.40 10.76 18.93
N GLY A 235 10.27 10.49 18.30
CA GLY A 235 10.13 9.51 17.21
C GLY A 235 10.30 10.11 15.81
N GLY A 236 10.60 11.40 15.73
CA GLY A 236 10.76 12.11 14.47
C GLY A 236 11.99 11.71 13.65
N PRO A 237 12.23 12.34 12.50
CA PRO A 237 13.25 11.97 11.57
C PRO A 237 14.63 11.90 12.19
N ARG A 238 15.48 11.09 11.62
CA ARG A 238 16.88 10.95 12.02
C ARG A 238 17.52 12.32 12.20
N ALA A 239 18.43 12.44 13.17
CA ALA A 239 19.16 13.67 13.47
C ALA A 239 19.82 14.31 12.23
N ASP A 240 20.19 13.49 11.26
CA ASP A 240 20.79 13.91 9.99
C ASP A 240 19.85 14.77 9.09
N VAL A 241 18.54 14.71 9.31
CA VAL A 241 17.59 15.57 8.59
C VAL A 241 17.45 16.94 9.26
N LYS A 242 17.71 17.04 10.57
CA LYS A 242 17.71 18.31 11.30
C LYS A 242 18.87 19.23 10.89
N GLU A 243 19.99 18.64 10.47
CA GLU A 243 21.18 19.42 10.06
C GLU A 243 21.08 20.01 8.63
N ARG A 244 20.12 19.54 7.82
CA ARG A 244 19.80 20.13 6.52
C ARG A 244 18.71 21.21 6.63
N GLY A 245 18.66 21.82 7.78
CA GLY A 245 17.74 22.91 8.06
C GLY A 245 17.88 23.99 7.01
N VAL A 246 16.78 24.35 6.50
CA VAL A 246 16.51 25.54 5.73
C VAL A 246 17.12 26.73 6.46
N GLU A 247 18.23 27.26 5.97
CA GLU A 247 18.59 28.64 6.11
C GLU A 247 17.76 29.51 5.17
#